data_0499a909f534b9a695a73293c01e1d1f
#
_entry.id   0499a909f534b9a695a73293c01e1d1f
#
_cell.length_a   1.000
_cell.length_b   1.000
_cell.length_c   1.000
_cell.angle_alpha   90.00
_cell.angle_beta   90.00
_cell.angle_gamma   90.00
#
_symmetry.space_group_name_H-M   'P 1'
#
loop_
_entity.id
_entity.type
_entity.pdbx_description
1 polymer ?
#
loop_
_entity_poly.entity_id
_entity_poly.type
_entity_poly.pdbx_seq_one_letter_code
_entity_poly.pdbx_strand_id
1 'polypeptide(L)'
;VTPSNTPRHAGSASRHRGAGAKSAAAKGTAVGAGARLTRWIGYPRPGRTGWRRFVPAFRHWAVAVLLFVALGLGAFGIGYAVTDIPEPNVEAAGQTSTVYYRDGETEIGSFSAEDRTNVAIDEISEPMQQAAIAAEDQSFYENRGISFKGLSRAVWGVATDDYAGGGSTITQQYVKNFYLTNERSLDRKVKEMFIALKIDQELSKDEILANYLNTIFLGRQSYGIEVAANNYFDKPASELDVAESALLAAMIQRPGAADPAEDPQEYEDRFRYVLRSMEKLGYITEDEVASTEMPEVHKKPEDNQYAGQNGYLLSTVLQELKSVGFTEDQINRGGYDIVSTFDEGAMESAVETVEALPELSDGMHVGLSSVDPATGGVVAIYGGED
;
A
#
# COMPACT_ATOMS: atom_id res chain seq x y z
N VAL A 1 52.93 -102.50 27.16
CA VAL A 1 52.76 -103.10 28.47
C VAL A 1 51.85 -102.20 29.28
N THR A 2 50.60 -102.61 29.37
CA THR A 2 49.59 -102.21 30.38
C THR A 2 50.10 -102.48 31.80
N PRO A 3 49.50 -102.11 32.93
CA PRO A 3 48.03 -101.85 33.10
C PRO A 3 47.63 -100.73 34.10
N SER A 4 46.31 -100.49 34.12
CA SER A 4 45.39 -100.43 35.28
C SER A 4 45.58 -99.30 36.34
N ASN A 5 44.63 -98.63 36.85
CA ASN A 5 43.44 -99.02 37.54
C ASN A 5 42.65 -97.78 38.04
N THR A 6 41.38 -97.89 38.00
CA THR A 6 40.43 -97.04 38.77
C THR A 6 40.55 -97.36 40.28
N PRO A 7 40.03 -96.64 41.28
CA PRO A 7 38.64 -96.20 41.40
C PRO A 7 38.34 -94.91 42.23
N ARG A 8 37.08 -94.44 42.06
CA ARG A 8 36.13 -93.86 43.03
C ARG A 8 36.57 -92.90 44.14
N HIS A 9 35.98 -91.78 44.32
CA HIS A 9 34.96 -91.34 45.28
C HIS A 9 34.73 -89.83 45.26
N ALA A 10 33.46 -89.49 45.15
CA ALA A 10 32.62 -88.62 46.00
C ALA A 10 33.21 -87.39 46.67
N GLY A 11 32.52 -86.29 46.52
CA GLY A 11 32.36 -85.38 47.64
C GLY A 11 32.56 -83.91 47.37
N SER A 12 31.49 -83.19 47.56
CA SER A 12 31.47 -81.91 48.25
C SER A 12 31.59 -80.60 47.46
N ALA A 13 30.55 -79.89 47.58
CA ALA A 13 30.34 -78.50 47.27
C ALA A 13 31.39 -77.56 47.88
N SER A 14 31.75 -76.51 47.11
CA SER A 14 31.98 -75.17 47.71
C SER A 14 31.87 -74.05 46.65
N ARG A 15 31.15 -73.10 47.05
CA ARG A 15 30.86 -71.79 46.44
C ARG A 15 32.13 -71.07 46.04
N HIS A 16 32.14 -70.48 44.84
CA HIS A 16 32.83 -69.22 44.62
C HIS A 16 31.90 -68.26 43.95
N ARG A 17 31.47 -67.25 44.70
CA ARG A 17 30.90 -66.03 44.29
C ARG A 17 31.99 -65.14 43.67
N GLY A 18 31.61 -64.44 42.58
CA GLY A 18 31.98 -63.06 42.40
C GLY A 18 33.12 -62.77 41.48
N ALA A 19 32.79 -62.34 40.29
CA ALA A 19 33.39 -61.22 39.56
C ALA A 19 32.77 -61.17 38.15
N GLY A 20 31.77 -60.40 37.98
CA GLY A 20 31.12 -60.24 36.63
C GLY A 20 29.98 -59.24 36.58
N ALA A 21 29.94 -58.36 37.56
CA ALA A 21 28.76 -57.42 37.65
C ALA A 21 29.15 -55.96 37.72
N LYS A 22 30.06 -55.50 36.87
CA LYS A 22 30.34 -54.03 36.76
C LYS A 22 30.46 -53.47 35.32
N SER A 23 30.21 -54.27 34.30
CA SER A 23 30.26 -53.73 32.88
C SER A 23 28.91 -53.65 32.20
N ALA A 24 27.79 -54.01 32.85
CA ALA A 24 26.43 -53.93 32.19
C ALA A 24 25.63 -52.70 32.55
N ALA A 25 26.06 -51.85 33.50
CA ALA A 25 25.25 -50.68 33.93
C ALA A 25 25.48 -49.41 33.09
N ALA A 26 26.59 -49.33 32.36
CA ALA A 26 26.88 -48.10 31.54
C ALA A 26 26.32 -48.12 30.10
N LYS A 27 25.88 -49.29 29.60
CA LYS A 27 25.22 -49.40 28.28
C LYS A 27 23.68 -49.28 28.33
N GLY A 28 23.09 -49.38 29.51
CA GLY A 28 21.62 -49.37 29.66
C GLY A 28 20.96 -48.00 29.60
N THR A 29 21.68 -46.91 29.89
CA THR A 29 21.11 -45.57 29.94
C THR A 29 21.05 -44.89 28.56
N ALA A 30 22.01 -45.16 27.68
CA ALA A 30 22.00 -44.60 26.31
C ALA A 30 20.95 -45.26 25.40
N VAL A 31 20.72 -46.57 25.57
CA VAL A 31 19.67 -47.30 24.82
C VAL A 31 18.26 -46.89 25.28
N GLY A 32 18.10 -46.47 26.54
CA GLY A 32 16.82 -46.03 27.07
C GLY A 32 16.34 -44.68 26.53
N ALA A 33 17.24 -43.75 26.26
CA ALA A 33 16.88 -42.42 25.71
C ALA A 33 16.54 -42.52 24.23
N GLY A 34 17.32 -43.24 23.42
CA GLY A 34 17.03 -43.47 22.01
C GLY A 34 15.75 -44.29 21.80
N ALA A 35 15.52 -45.32 22.64
CA ALA A 35 14.28 -46.11 22.58
C ALA A 35 13.03 -45.34 23.04
N ARG A 36 13.17 -44.38 23.94
CA ARG A 36 12.07 -43.46 24.33
C ARG A 36 11.76 -42.47 23.23
N LEU A 37 12.79 -41.91 22.56
CA LEU A 37 12.63 -41.00 21.43
C LEU A 37 11.97 -41.68 20.22
N THR A 38 12.44 -42.88 19.84
CA THR A 38 11.86 -43.69 18.75
C THR A 38 10.44 -44.16 19.08
N ARG A 39 10.11 -44.38 20.34
CA ARG A 39 8.76 -44.72 20.80
C ARG A 39 7.83 -43.47 20.75
N TRP A 40 8.39 -42.31 20.97
CA TRP A 40 7.64 -41.03 20.89
C TRP A 40 7.40 -40.61 19.43
N ILE A 41 8.40 -40.84 18.58
CA ILE A 41 8.33 -40.58 17.13
C ILE A 41 7.57 -41.70 16.39
N GLY A 42 7.38 -42.90 16.99
CA GLY A 42 6.78 -44.14 16.50
C GLY A 42 5.94 -44.07 15.23
N TYR A 43 6.62 -43.88 14.08
CA TYR A 43 6.00 -43.81 12.76
C TYR A 43 6.73 -44.78 11.83
N PRO A 44 6.03 -45.64 11.08
CA PRO A 44 4.59 -45.88 11.03
C PRO A 44 4.04 -46.53 12.31
N ARG A 45 2.76 -46.24 12.67
CA ARG A 45 2.14 -46.65 13.93
C ARG A 45 2.22 -48.17 14.17
N PRO A 46 2.91 -48.67 15.21
CA PRO A 46 2.92 -50.09 15.53
C PRO A 46 1.50 -50.54 15.98
N GLY A 47 1.06 -51.70 15.50
CA GLY A 47 -0.24 -52.27 15.84
C GLY A 47 -1.42 -51.87 14.94
N ARG A 48 -1.20 -51.07 13.89
CA ARG A 48 -2.21 -50.81 12.84
C ARG A 48 -1.82 -51.46 11.51
N THR A 49 -2.77 -52.02 10.78
CA THR A 49 -2.57 -52.70 9.49
C THR A 49 -3.02 -51.83 8.32
N GLY A 50 -2.50 -52.10 7.14
CA GLY A 50 -2.82 -51.38 5.91
C GLY A 50 -2.37 -49.91 5.93
N TRP A 51 -3.05 -49.05 5.11
CA TRP A 51 -2.71 -47.62 4.97
C TRP A 51 -2.89 -46.81 6.26
N ARG A 52 -3.74 -47.27 7.20
CA ARG A 52 -3.97 -46.61 8.50
C ARG A 52 -2.72 -46.52 9.39
N ARG A 53 -1.70 -47.34 9.16
CA ARG A 53 -0.40 -47.23 9.86
C ARG A 53 0.38 -45.98 9.51
N PHE A 54 0.10 -45.43 8.33
CA PHE A 54 0.73 -44.18 7.82
C PHE A 54 0.00 -42.92 8.21
N VAL A 55 -1.16 -43.00 8.85
CA VAL A 55 -1.86 -41.80 9.35
C VAL A 55 -1.15 -41.29 10.60
N PRO A 56 -0.61 -40.06 10.63
CA PRO A 56 0.09 -39.50 11.80
C PRO A 56 -0.79 -39.52 13.05
N ALA A 57 -0.21 -39.74 14.24
CA ALA A 57 -0.93 -39.56 15.48
C ALA A 57 -1.19 -38.10 15.75
N PHE A 58 -2.24 -37.74 16.51
CA PHE A 58 -2.55 -36.34 16.90
C PHE A 58 -1.31 -35.58 17.42
N ARG A 59 -0.45 -36.25 18.20
CA ARG A 59 0.81 -35.66 18.67
C ARG A 59 1.75 -35.20 17.54
N HIS A 60 1.80 -35.93 16.42
CA HIS A 60 2.64 -35.53 15.27
C HIS A 60 2.06 -34.30 14.57
N TRP A 61 0.73 -34.26 14.47
CA TRP A 61 0.03 -33.06 13.99
C TRP A 61 0.26 -31.88 14.92
N ALA A 62 0.14 -32.08 16.23
CA ALA A 62 0.41 -31.01 17.21
C ALA A 62 1.86 -30.50 17.12
N VAL A 63 2.84 -31.42 17.01
CA VAL A 63 4.26 -31.03 16.83
C VAL A 63 4.47 -30.31 15.48
N ALA A 64 3.88 -30.80 14.39
CA ALA A 64 3.97 -30.16 13.08
C ALA A 64 3.37 -28.74 13.10
N VAL A 65 2.22 -28.56 13.73
CA VAL A 65 1.60 -27.23 13.92
C VAL A 65 2.48 -26.33 14.77
N LEU A 66 3.03 -26.83 15.89
CA LEU A 66 3.95 -26.05 16.74
C LEU A 66 5.22 -25.64 15.99
N LEU A 67 5.83 -26.56 15.22
CA LEU A 67 6.98 -26.25 14.37
C LEU A 67 6.63 -25.23 13.29
N PHE A 68 5.48 -25.38 12.64
CA PHE A 68 5.00 -24.42 11.64
C PHE A 68 4.79 -23.04 12.23
N VAL A 69 4.14 -22.95 13.41
CA VAL A 69 3.97 -21.69 14.15
C VAL A 69 5.33 -21.11 14.57
N ALA A 70 6.23 -21.92 15.10
CA ALA A 70 7.57 -21.46 15.51
C ALA A 70 8.39 -20.94 14.32
N LEU A 71 8.33 -21.63 13.16
CA LEU A 71 8.96 -21.17 11.92
C LEU A 71 8.33 -19.87 11.41
N GLY A 72 7.00 -19.77 11.47
CA GLY A 72 6.27 -18.56 11.09
C GLY A 72 6.64 -17.36 11.97
N LEU A 73 6.69 -17.55 13.30
CA LEU A 73 7.12 -16.50 14.24
C LEU A 73 8.60 -16.13 14.05
N GLY A 74 9.47 -17.11 13.77
CA GLY A 74 10.87 -16.85 13.46
C GLY A 74 11.04 -16.05 12.18
N ALA A 75 10.36 -16.43 11.11
CA ALA A 75 10.37 -15.72 9.84
C ALA A 75 9.80 -14.28 9.98
N PHE A 76 8.71 -14.14 10.74
CA PHE A 76 8.13 -12.84 11.06
C PHE A 76 9.12 -11.96 11.84
N GLY A 77 9.76 -12.50 12.89
CA GLY A 77 10.74 -11.77 13.69
C GLY A 77 11.97 -11.34 12.89
N ILE A 78 12.46 -12.20 11.99
CA ILE A 78 13.57 -11.85 11.08
C ILE A 78 13.10 -10.76 10.11
N GLY A 79 11.95 -10.94 9.44
CA GLY A 79 11.41 -9.95 8.51
C GLY A 79 11.22 -8.58 9.17
N TYR A 80 10.67 -8.55 10.38
CA TYR A 80 10.52 -7.32 11.16
C TYR A 80 11.88 -6.67 11.48
N ALA A 81 12.89 -7.46 11.88
CA ALA A 81 14.20 -6.94 12.28
C ALA A 81 15.01 -6.37 11.09
N VAL A 82 14.89 -6.98 9.90
CA VAL A 82 15.64 -6.56 8.71
C VAL A 82 14.93 -5.52 7.84
N THR A 83 13.66 -5.24 8.10
CA THR A 83 12.92 -4.19 7.37
C THR A 83 13.14 -2.86 8.08
N ASP A 84 13.90 -1.97 7.51
CA ASP A 84 14.04 -0.60 8.01
C ASP A 84 12.91 0.28 7.46
N ILE A 85 12.59 1.37 8.18
CA ILE A 85 11.73 2.43 7.66
C ILE A 85 12.58 3.19 6.64
N PRO A 86 12.23 3.17 5.35
CA PRO A 86 13.00 3.90 4.35
C PRO A 86 12.84 5.41 4.53
N GLU A 87 13.70 6.19 3.90
CA GLU A 87 13.44 7.62 3.76
C GLU A 87 12.14 7.83 2.97
N PRO A 88 11.43 8.95 3.21
CA PRO A 88 10.24 9.28 2.44
C PRO A 88 10.51 9.20 0.94
N ASN A 89 9.55 8.63 0.20
CA ASN A 89 9.63 8.58 -1.25
C ASN A 89 9.73 9.99 -1.82
N VAL A 90 10.60 10.21 -2.81
CA VAL A 90 10.75 11.50 -3.50
C VAL A 90 9.41 11.98 -4.06
N GLU A 91 8.61 11.06 -4.62
CA GLU A 91 7.24 11.33 -5.06
C GLU A 91 6.34 11.79 -3.89
N ALA A 92 6.54 11.23 -2.69
CA ALA A 92 5.83 11.64 -1.48
C ALA A 92 6.30 13.00 -0.95
N ALA A 93 7.55 13.38 -1.18
CA ALA A 93 8.07 14.71 -0.83
C ALA A 93 7.54 15.82 -1.76
N GLY A 94 6.91 15.45 -2.89
CA GLY A 94 6.28 16.38 -3.81
C GLY A 94 7.26 17.38 -4.40
N GLN A 95 8.21 16.94 -5.22
CA GLN A 95 9.06 17.84 -5.97
C GLN A 95 8.38 18.20 -7.28
N THR A 96 8.35 19.50 -7.59
CA THR A 96 7.84 20.04 -8.85
C THR A 96 8.69 19.52 -10.01
N SER A 97 8.03 19.00 -11.06
CA SER A 97 8.72 18.66 -12.31
C SER A 97 8.68 19.84 -13.25
N THR A 98 9.82 20.26 -13.75
CA THR A 98 9.97 21.42 -14.62
C THR A 98 10.10 20.99 -16.07
N VAL A 99 9.39 21.66 -16.97
CA VAL A 99 9.43 21.44 -18.41
C VAL A 99 10.24 22.54 -19.07
N TYR A 100 11.26 22.13 -19.82
CA TYR A 100 12.15 23.01 -20.53
C TYR A 100 11.97 22.91 -22.06
N TYR A 101 12.32 23.99 -22.75
CA TYR A 101 12.56 23.94 -24.18
C TYR A 101 13.73 22.99 -24.50
N ARG A 102 14.00 22.75 -25.77
CA ARG A 102 15.03 21.82 -26.27
C ARG A 102 16.46 22.16 -25.82
N ASP A 103 16.71 23.37 -25.37
CA ASP A 103 17.99 23.81 -24.81
C ASP A 103 18.25 23.22 -23.41
N GLY A 104 17.23 22.77 -22.70
CA GLY A 104 17.30 22.23 -21.34
C GLY A 104 17.55 23.31 -20.27
N GLU A 105 17.43 24.58 -20.62
CA GLU A 105 17.71 25.72 -19.72
C GLU A 105 16.50 26.68 -19.63
N THR A 106 15.81 26.95 -20.74
CA THR A 106 14.65 27.85 -20.78
C THR A 106 13.38 27.09 -20.35
N GLU A 107 12.73 27.57 -19.30
CA GLU A 107 11.51 26.95 -18.75
C GLU A 107 10.27 27.30 -19.58
N ILE A 108 9.45 26.28 -19.92
CA ILE A 108 8.13 26.43 -20.48
C ILE A 108 7.11 26.60 -19.35
N GLY A 109 7.30 25.86 -18.26
CA GLY A 109 6.46 25.82 -17.09
C GLY A 109 6.72 24.57 -16.27
N SER A 110 5.87 24.28 -15.31
CA SER A 110 6.10 23.17 -14.40
C SER A 110 4.84 22.35 -14.10
N PHE A 111 5.03 21.08 -13.81
CA PHE A 111 4.02 20.23 -13.23
C PHE A 111 4.30 20.17 -11.72
N SER A 112 3.45 20.80 -10.95
CA SER A 112 3.50 20.71 -9.49
C SER A 112 2.24 20.07 -8.97
N ALA A 113 2.34 19.22 -7.95
CA ALA A 113 1.25 19.09 -7.03
C ALA A 113 1.11 20.47 -6.36
N GLU A 114 -0.05 21.12 -6.48
CA GLU A 114 -0.29 22.38 -5.77
C GLU A 114 0.22 22.33 -4.35
N ASP A 115 0.66 23.45 -3.82
CA ASP A 115 1.31 23.59 -2.51
C ASP A 115 0.66 22.69 -1.45
N ARG A 116 1.42 21.67 -1.02
CA ARG A 116 1.00 20.89 0.14
C ARG A 116 1.00 21.78 1.36
N THR A 117 -0.16 22.18 1.76
CA THR A 117 -0.37 22.77 3.07
C THR A 117 -0.57 21.63 4.06
N ASN A 118 0.52 21.19 4.71
CA ASN A 118 0.38 20.23 5.81
C ASN A 118 -0.25 20.93 6.99
N VAL A 119 -1.36 20.41 7.44
CA VAL A 119 -2.11 20.90 8.61
C VAL A 119 -1.98 19.93 9.78
N ALA A 120 -1.95 20.45 11.01
CA ALA A 120 -1.96 19.62 12.20
C ALA A 120 -3.34 18.97 12.39
N ILE A 121 -3.42 17.92 13.22
CA ILE A 121 -4.68 17.16 13.38
C ILE A 121 -5.82 18.05 13.94
N ASP A 122 -5.50 19.01 14.79
CA ASP A 122 -6.43 19.98 15.37
C ASP A 122 -6.88 21.07 14.37
N GLU A 123 -6.22 21.18 13.22
CA GLU A 123 -6.60 22.00 12.09
C GLU A 123 -7.43 21.24 11.05
N ILE A 124 -7.73 19.96 11.28
CA ILE A 124 -8.64 19.14 10.47
C ILE A 124 -9.95 18.95 11.25
N SER A 125 -11.08 19.22 10.62
CA SER A 125 -12.38 19.10 11.29
C SER A 125 -12.60 17.68 11.85
N GLU A 126 -13.24 17.59 13.00
CA GLU A 126 -13.57 16.31 13.63
C GLU A 126 -14.43 15.42 12.69
N PRO A 127 -15.45 15.95 11.98
CA PRO A 127 -16.18 15.18 10.98
C PRO A 127 -15.29 14.54 9.91
N MET A 128 -14.25 15.23 9.43
CA MET A 128 -13.34 14.70 8.43
C MET A 128 -12.48 13.56 8.98
N GLN A 129 -11.95 13.71 10.18
CA GLN A 129 -11.19 12.65 10.84
C GLN A 129 -12.07 11.41 11.03
N GLN A 130 -13.29 11.57 11.51
CA GLN A 130 -14.26 10.50 11.73
C GLN A 130 -14.71 9.83 10.43
N ALA A 131 -14.95 10.61 9.36
CA ALA A 131 -15.35 10.10 8.06
C ALA A 131 -14.23 9.25 7.42
N ALA A 132 -12.97 9.70 7.49
CA ALA A 132 -11.83 8.93 6.98
C ALA A 132 -11.67 7.59 7.73
N ILE A 133 -11.78 7.58 9.06
CA ILE A 133 -11.73 6.37 9.88
C ILE A 133 -12.90 5.44 9.55
N ALA A 134 -14.10 5.97 9.43
CA ALA A 134 -15.30 5.20 9.11
C ALA A 134 -15.24 4.59 7.71
N ALA A 135 -14.66 5.30 6.74
CA ALA A 135 -14.52 4.86 5.37
C ALA A 135 -13.46 3.75 5.20
N GLU A 136 -12.30 3.90 5.86
CA GLU A 136 -11.09 3.16 5.53
C GLU A 136 -10.64 2.17 6.62
N ASP A 137 -10.78 2.53 7.91
CA ASP A 137 -10.30 1.69 9.01
C ASP A 137 -11.08 1.90 10.30
N GLN A 138 -12.26 1.28 10.42
CA GLN A 138 -13.14 1.38 11.58
C GLN A 138 -12.49 0.94 12.91
N SER A 139 -11.33 0.27 12.84
CA SER A 139 -10.57 -0.18 14.02
C SER A 139 -9.27 0.63 14.24
N PHE A 140 -9.14 1.78 13.62
CA PHE A 140 -7.89 2.54 13.57
C PHE A 140 -7.26 2.78 14.93
N TYR A 141 -8.03 3.25 15.90
CA TYR A 141 -7.53 3.51 17.26
C TYR A 141 -7.29 2.23 18.07
N GLU A 142 -7.85 1.09 17.65
CA GLU A 142 -7.72 -0.20 18.36
C GLU A 142 -6.59 -1.06 17.80
N ASN A 143 -6.30 -0.96 16.50
CA ASN A 143 -5.27 -1.78 15.84
C ASN A 143 -3.86 -1.21 16.09
N ARG A 144 -2.85 -2.02 15.80
CA ARG A 144 -1.43 -1.66 15.92
C ARG A 144 -0.76 -1.60 14.55
N GLY A 145 -1.25 -0.72 13.69
CA GLY A 145 -0.74 -0.54 12.34
C GLY A 145 -1.23 -1.59 11.34
N ILE A 146 -1.67 -2.76 11.79
CA ILE A 146 -2.27 -3.81 10.96
C ILE A 146 -3.58 -4.32 11.57
N SER A 147 -4.52 -4.72 10.71
CA SER A 147 -5.78 -5.32 11.14
C SER A 147 -5.77 -6.83 10.87
N PHE A 148 -5.69 -7.64 11.92
CA PHE A 148 -5.81 -9.11 11.79
C PHE A 148 -7.18 -9.52 11.25
N LYS A 149 -8.24 -8.78 11.57
CA LYS A 149 -9.59 -9.01 11.04
C LYS A 149 -9.65 -8.68 9.55
N GLY A 150 -9.00 -7.59 9.12
CA GLY A 150 -8.86 -7.23 7.71
C GLY A 150 -8.02 -8.27 6.94
N LEU A 151 -6.91 -8.71 7.52
CA LEU A 151 -6.06 -9.74 6.94
C LEU A 151 -6.80 -11.09 6.77
N SER A 152 -7.52 -11.53 7.81
CA SER A 152 -8.30 -12.77 7.72
C SER A 152 -9.43 -12.69 6.68
N ARG A 153 -10.08 -11.54 6.54
CA ARG A 153 -11.08 -11.28 5.51
C ARG A 153 -10.48 -11.30 4.11
N ALA A 154 -9.32 -10.69 3.92
CA ALA A 154 -8.61 -10.70 2.65
C ALA A 154 -8.22 -12.13 2.23
N VAL A 155 -7.69 -12.94 3.16
CA VAL A 155 -7.36 -14.36 2.92
C VAL A 155 -8.61 -15.17 2.59
N TRP A 156 -9.73 -14.93 3.28
CA TRP A 156 -10.99 -15.60 3.01
C TRP A 156 -11.57 -15.19 1.65
N GLY A 157 -11.53 -13.90 1.32
CA GLY A 157 -11.99 -13.38 0.04
C GLY A 157 -11.24 -13.96 -1.16
N VAL A 158 -9.91 -14.13 -1.04
CA VAL A 158 -9.11 -14.85 -2.06
C VAL A 158 -9.54 -16.32 -2.20
N ALA A 159 -9.91 -16.97 -1.09
CA ALA A 159 -10.33 -18.38 -1.09
C ALA A 159 -11.76 -18.60 -1.63
N THR A 160 -12.62 -17.58 -1.56
CA THR A 160 -14.05 -17.66 -1.92
C THR A 160 -14.40 -16.92 -3.21
N ASP A 161 -13.41 -16.29 -3.87
CA ASP A 161 -13.59 -15.40 -5.04
C ASP A 161 -14.55 -14.22 -4.77
N ASP A 162 -14.75 -13.90 -3.48
CA ASP A 162 -15.58 -12.79 -2.99
C ASP A 162 -14.67 -11.72 -2.38
N TYR A 163 -13.94 -11.00 -3.25
CA TYR A 163 -13.02 -9.94 -2.85
C TYR A 163 -13.78 -8.65 -2.53
N ALA A 164 -14.42 -8.62 -1.37
CA ALA A 164 -14.89 -7.37 -0.79
C ALA A 164 -13.68 -6.55 -0.31
N GLY A 165 -13.24 -5.59 -1.12
CA GLY A 165 -12.10 -4.72 -0.85
C GLY A 165 -12.16 -4.08 0.56
N GLY A 166 -11.01 -3.66 1.10
CA GLY A 166 -10.92 -2.96 2.38
C GLY A 166 -10.29 -3.77 3.52
N GLY A 167 -9.09 -4.31 3.28
CA GLY A 167 -8.31 -5.00 4.32
C GLY A 167 -7.08 -4.25 4.81
N SER A 168 -6.68 -3.14 4.18
CA SER A 168 -5.53 -2.33 4.58
C SER A 168 -5.95 -1.27 5.60
N THR A 169 -5.14 -1.06 6.62
CA THR A 169 -5.36 -0.01 7.63
C THR A 169 -4.94 1.36 7.09
N ILE A 170 -5.36 2.43 7.75
CA ILE A 170 -4.89 3.80 7.49
C ILE A 170 -3.36 3.87 7.59
N THR A 171 -2.76 3.26 8.61
CA THR A 171 -1.30 3.19 8.77
C THR A 171 -0.62 2.53 7.57
N GLN A 172 -1.17 1.42 7.05
CA GLN A 172 -0.66 0.75 5.86
C GLN A 172 -0.80 1.60 4.61
N GLN A 173 -1.91 2.33 4.46
CA GLN A 173 -2.11 3.24 3.33
C GLN A 173 -1.14 4.42 3.39
N TYR A 174 -0.93 5.01 4.57
CA TYR A 174 0.08 6.04 4.79
C TYR A 174 1.47 5.54 4.39
N VAL A 175 1.89 4.37 4.90
CA VAL A 175 3.18 3.75 4.55
C VAL A 175 3.31 3.53 3.05
N LYS A 176 2.27 3.01 2.41
CA LYS A 176 2.26 2.81 0.95
C LYS A 176 2.46 4.11 0.19
N ASN A 177 1.74 5.16 0.57
CA ASN A 177 1.74 6.42 -0.17
C ASN A 177 2.99 7.26 0.09
N PHE A 178 3.59 7.17 1.29
CA PHE A 178 4.66 8.05 1.73
C PHE A 178 6.06 7.41 1.63
N TYR A 179 6.17 6.09 1.80
CA TYR A 179 7.46 5.41 1.89
C TYR A 179 7.73 4.41 0.76
N LEU A 180 6.71 3.98 0.00
CA LEU A 180 6.85 2.90 -0.97
C LEU A 180 6.49 3.35 -2.38
N THR A 181 7.10 2.69 -3.37
CA THR A 181 6.78 2.89 -4.79
C THR A 181 5.49 2.17 -5.18
N ASN A 182 4.86 2.60 -6.28
CA ASN A 182 3.57 2.07 -6.76
C ASN A 182 3.62 0.65 -7.36
N GLU A 183 4.77 -0.05 -7.28
CA GLU A 183 4.88 -1.43 -7.77
C GLU A 183 3.95 -2.40 -7.02
N ARG A 184 3.15 -3.15 -7.75
CA ARG A 184 2.24 -4.16 -7.19
C ARG A 184 2.97 -5.49 -7.04
N SER A 185 3.61 -5.74 -5.88
CA SER A 185 4.28 -6.98 -5.57
C SER A 185 3.93 -7.51 -4.18
N LEU A 186 4.03 -8.82 -3.97
CA LEU A 186 3.85 -9.41 -2.64
C LEU A 186 4.96 -8.97 -1.67
N ASP A 187 6.18 -8.78 -2.17
CA ASP A 187 7.31 -8.28 -1.40
C ASP A 187 7.01 -6.90 -0.83
N ARG A 188 6.51 -5.99 -1.68
CA ARG A 188 6.07 -4.66 -1.23
C ARG A 188 4.98 -4.74 -0.15
N LYS A 189 3.99 -5.64 -0.31
CA LYS A 189 2.92 -5.78 0.70
C LYS A 189 3.41 -6.31 2.04
N VAL A 190 4.42 -7.15 2.03
CA VAL A 190 5.09 -7.63 3.25
C VAL A 190 5.90 -6.51 3.91
N LYS A 191 6.65 -5.73 3.14
CA LYS A 191 7.37 -4.54 3.64
C LYS A 191 6.41 -3.52 4.23
N GLU A 192 5.33 -3.19 3.51
CA GLU A 192 4.26 -2.30 4.00
C GLU A 192 3.76 -2.72 5.38
N MET A 193 3.50 -4.01 5.59
CA MET A 193 3.05 -4.54 6.88
C MET A 193 4.08 -4.31 7.99
N PHE A 194 5.36 -4.61 7.74
CA PHE A 194 6.40 -4.43 8.77
C PHE A 194 6.68 -2.96 9.07
N ILE A 195 6.70 -2.11 8.04
CA ILE A 195 6.88 -0.66 8.23
C ILE A 195 5.67 -0.08 8.99
N ALA A 196 4.44 -0.48 8.64
CA ALA A 196 3.24 -0.04 9.36
C ALA A 196 3.26 -0.40 10.85
N LEU A 197 3.78 -1.59 11.20
CA LEU A 197 3.98 -1.99 12.60
C LEU A 197 5.01 -1.11 13.33
N LYS A 198 6.07 -0.67 12.65
CA LYS A 198 7.10 0.20 13.22
C LYS A 198 6.59 1.63 13.36
N ILE A 199 5.95 2.16 12.34
CA ILE A 199 5.35 3.51 12.35
C ILE A 199 4.32 3.64 13.49
N ASP A 200 3.49 2.63 13.70
CA ASP A 200 2.50 2.63 14.79
C ASP A 200 3.13 2.58 16.20
N GLN A 201 4.40 2.21 16.30
CA GLN A 201 5.16 2.27 17.56
C GLN A 201 5.89 3.60 17.74
N GLU A 202 6.24 4.28 16.68
CA GLU A 202 7.01 5.53 16.69
C GLU A 202 6.13 6.78 16.73
N LEU A 203 4.96 6.73 16.07
CA LEU A 203 4.03 7.84 15.98
C LEU A 203 2.73 7.55 16.74
N SER A 204 2.12 8.58 17.29
CA SER A 204 0.76 8.51 17.83
C SER A 204 -0.27 8.29 16.72
N LYS A 205 -1.46 7.81 17.09
CA LYS A 205 -2.56 7.63 16.13
C LYS A 205 -2.97 8.94 15.45
N ASP A 206 -2.98 10.01 16.20
CA ASP A 206 -3.33 11.34 15.70
C ASP A 206 -2.28 11.85 14.68
N GLU A 207 -0.98 11.64 14.97
CA GLU A 207 0.08 11.95 14.00
C GLU A 207 -0.02 11.10 12.73
N ILE A 208 -0.33 9.80 12.84
CA ILE A 208 -0.53 8.92 11.68
C ILE A 208 -1.73 9.39 10.86
N LEU A 209 -2.84 9.75 11.49
CA LEU A 209 -4.04 10.22 10.81
C LEU A 209 -3.80 11.55 10.10
N ALA A 210 -3.15 12.51 10.77
CA ALA A 210 -2.77 13.78 10.18
C ALA A 210 -1.87 13.59 8.96
N ASN A 211 -0.80 12.80 9.11
CA ASN A 211 0.12 12.49 8.02
C ASN A 211 -0.58 11.77 6.85
N TYR A 212 -1.50 10.86 7.15
CA TYR A 212 -2.31 10.20 6.13
C TYR A 212 -3.16 11.19 5.35
N LEU A 213 -3.95 12.02 6.06
CA LEU A 213 -4.84 13.02 5.46
C LEU A 213 -4.07 14.11 4.69
N ASN A 214 -2.84 14.41 5.09
CA ASN A 214 -1.96 15.34 4.37
C ASN A 214 -1.30 14.73 3.12
N THR A 215 -1.36 13.40 2.92
CA THR A 215 -0.64 12.72 1.83
C THR A 215 -1.53 12.06 0.80
N ILE A 216 -2.82 11.86 1.09
CA ILE A 216 -3.73 11.18 0.16
C ILE A 216 -4.06 12.06 -1.03
N PHE A 217 -4.19 11.43 -2.20
CA PHE A 217 -4.70 12.07 -3.40
C PHE A 217 -6.23 12.02 -3.41
N LEU A 218 -6.88 13.14 -3.69
CA LEU A 218 -8.33 13.32 -3.65
C LEU A 218 -8.93 13.83 -4.98
N GLY A 219 -8.20 13.70 -6.09
CA GLY A 219 -8.61 14.24 -7.38
C GLY A 219 -8.27 15.72 -7.52
N ARG A 220 -8.56 16.33 -8.68
CA ARG A 220 -8.29 17.76 -8.98
C ARG A 220 -6.87 18.20 -8.57
N GLN A 221 -5.87 17.35 -8.76
CA GLN A 221 -4.48 17.56 -8.30
C GLN A 221 -4.33 17.81 -6.79
N SER A 222 -5.37 17.53 -5.99
CA SER A 222 -5.40 17.77 -4.56
C SER A 222 -4.66 16.66 -3.81
N TYR A 223 -3.48 16.95 -3.34
CA TYR A 223 -2.71 16.12 -2.43
C TYR A 223 -2.81 16.68 -1.01
N GLY A 224 -3.52 15.98 -0.17
CA GLY A 224 -3.84 16.38 1.19
C GLY A 224 -5.20 17.04 1.32
N ILE A 225 -5.69 16.96 2.56
CA ILE A 225 -7.07 17.34 2.88
C ILE A 225 -7.31 18.85 2.81
N GLU A 226 -6.29 19.65 3.14
CA GLU A 226 -6.42 21.11 3.09
C GLU A 226 -6.60 21.59 1.65
N VAL A 227 -5.78 21.09 0.72
CA VAL A 227 -5.90 21.41 -0.69
C VAL A 227 -7.24 20.93 -1.26
N ALA A 228 -7.67 19.72 -0.87
CA ALA A 228 -8.96 19.19 -1.30
C ALA A 228 -10.14 20.04 -0.77
N ALA A 229 -10.11 20.45 0.49
CA ALA A 229 -11.15 21.29 1.08
C ALA A 229 -11.28 22.61 0.33
N ASN A 230 -10.16 23.24 -0.01
CA ASN A 230 -10.15 24.46 -0.80
C ASN A 230 -10.67 24.22 -2.23
N ASN A 231 -10.18 23.18 -2.93
CA ASN A 231 -10.51 22.94 -4.34
C ASN A 231 -11.96 22.47 -4.58
N TYR A 232 -12.58 21.85 -3.57
CA TYR A 232 -13.95 21.33 -3.70
C TYR A 232 -14.99 22.25 -3.05
N PHE A 233 -14.62 22.97 -1.96
CA PHE A 233 -15.58 23.69 -1.13
C PHE A 233 -15.18 25.13 -0.81
N ASP A 234 -14.00 25.61 -1.27
CA ASP A 234 -13.48 26.97 -1.02
C ASP A 234 -13.42 27.31 0.49
N LYS A 235 -12.96 26.34 1.29
CA LYS A 235 -12.82 26.48 2.75
C LYS A 235 -11.64 25.67 3.29
N PRO A 236 -11.10 26.02 4.47
CA PRO A 236 -10.05 25.22 5.10
C PRO A 236 -10.59 23.86 5.60
N ALA A 237 -9.71 22.89 5.77
CA ALA A 237 -10.06 21.55 6.25
C ALA A 237 -10.69 21.56 7.66
N SER A 238 -10.41 22.59 8.47
CA SER A 238 -10.99 22.78 9.79
C SER A 238 -12.49 23.13 9.80
N GLU A 239 -13.03 23.57 8.66
CA GLU A 239 -14.43 23.99 8.51
C GLU A 239 -15.30 22.99 7.74
N LEU A 240 -14.73 21.83 7.35
CA LEU A 240 -15.49 20.78 6.68
C LEU A 240 -16.59 20.23 7.60
N ASP A 241 -17.81 20.20 7.08
CA ASP A 241 -18.96 19.60 7.76
C ASP A 241 -19.07 18.08 7.51
N VAL A 242 -20.12 17.45 8.04
CA VAL A 242 -20.35 15.99 7.91
C VAL A 242 -20.56 15.57 6.46
N ALA A 243 -21.30 16.34 5.67
CA ALA A 243 -21.60 16.01 4.28
C ALA A 243 -20.35 16.10 3.41
N GLU A 244 -19.61 17.19 3.52
CA GLU A 244 -18.36 17.44 2.79
C GLU A 244 -17.29 16.42 3.16
N SER A 245 -17.15 16.15 4.46
CA SER A 245 -16.23 15.14 4.98
C SER A 245 -16.57 13.73 4.47
N ALA A 246 -17.84 13.37 4.44
CA ALA A 246 -18.28 12.07 3.93
C ALA A 246 -18.04 11.92 2.43
N LEU A 247 -18.20 13.02 1.64
CA LEU A 247 -17.87 13.00 0.21
C LEU A 247 -16.37 12.84 -0.03
N LEU A 248 -15.54 13.66 0.61
CA LEU A 248 -14.07 13.52 0.48
C LEU A 248 -13.60 12.13 0.92
N ALA A 249 -14.13 11.58 2.01
CA ALA A 249 -13.82 10.22 2.45
C ALA A 249 -14.30 9.15 1.45
N ALA A 250 -15.43 9.39 0.76
CA ALA A 250 -15.90 8.49 -0.30
C ALA A 250 -14.95 8.47 -1.51
N MET A 251 -14.31 9.59 -1.81
CA MET A 251 -13.38 9.74 -2.92
C MET A 251 -12.02 9.07 -2.69
N ILE A 252 -11.61 8.83 -1.44
CA ILE A 252 -10.29 8.23 -1.11
C ILE A 252 -10.04 6.93 -1.87
N GLN A 253 -11.06 6.11 -2.06
CA GLN A 253 -10.90 4.82 -2.70
C GLN A 253 -10.66 4.92 -4.22
N ARG A 254 -11.28 5.92 -4.87
CA ARG A 254 -11.25 6.13 -6.33
C ARG A 254 -11.19 7.62 -6.67
N PRO A 255 -10.11 8.32 -6.32
CA PRO A 255 -10.03 9.78 -6.37
C PRO A 255 -10.07 10.39 -7.79
N GLY A 256 -9.96 9.59 -8.82
CA GLY A 256 -9.97 10.03 -10.22
C GLY A 256 -11.11 9.41 -11.04
N ALA A 257 -12.14 8.84 -10.39
CA ALA A 257 -13.23 8.17 -11.11
C ALA A 257 -14.09 9.16 -11.91
N ALA A 258 -14.45 10.29 -11.30
CA ALA A 258 -15.18 11.39 -11.92
C ALA A 258 -14.94 12.68 -11.11
N ASP A 259 -15.30 13.84 -11.68
CA ASP A 259 -15.41 15.05 -10.89
C ASP A 259 -16.79 15.09 -10.21
N PRO A 260 -16.87 15.22 -8.89
CA PRO A 260 -18.17 15.20 -8.20
C PRO A 260 -19.06 16.42 -8.50
N ALA A 261 -18.51 17.50 -9.08
CA ALA A 261 -19.31 18.63 -9.56
C ALA A 261 -20.00 18.31 -10.91
N GLU A 262 -19.48 17.35 -11.68
CA GLU A 262 -20.01 16.95 -12.99
C GLU A 262 -20.85 15.67 -12.86
N ASP A 263 -20.36 14.67 -12.10
CA ASP A 263 -21.03 13.38 -11.88
C ASP A 263 -21.04 12.98 -10.40
N PRO A 264 -21.91 13.58 -9.59
CA PRO A 264 -22.05 13.23 -8.18
C PRO A 264 -22.54 11.80 -7.98
N GLN A 265 -23.23 11.19 -8.96
CA GLN A 265 -23.79 9.83 -8.86
C GLN A 265 -22.70 8.77 -8.72
N GLU A 266 -21.51 8.99 -9.27
CA GLU A 266 -20.38 8.06 -9.16
C GLU A 266 -19.99 7.81 -7.70
N TYR A 267 -20.23 8.79 -6.81
CA TYR A 267 -19.86 8.69 -5.40
C TYR A 267 -21.04 8.42 -4.45
N GLU A 268 -22.30 8.46 -4.91
CA GLU A 268 -23.50 8.36 -4.05
C GLU A 268 -23.50 7.09 -3.17
N ASP A 269 -23.25 5.92 -3.74
CA ASP A 269 -23.24 4.67 -2.98
C ASP A 269 -22.16 4.66 -1.90
N ARG A 270 -20.97 5.20 -2.23
CA ARG A 270 -19.85 5.25 -1.30
C ARG A 270 -20.07 6.31 -0.23
N PHE A 271 -20.62 7.46 -0.57
CA PHE A 271 -21.02 8.51 0.35
C PHE A 271 -22.02 7.97 1.40
N ARG A 272 -23.08 7.29 0.96
CA ARG A 272 -24.04 6.63 1.85
C ARG A 272 -23.41 5.53 2.70
N TYR A 273 -22.43 4.83 2.16
CA TYR A 273 -21.66 3.86 2.95
C TYR A 273 -20.87 4.54 4.07
N VAL A 274 -20.21 5.68 3.79
CA VAL A 274 -19.44 6.43 4.79
C VAL A 274 -20.36 6.91 5.91
N LEU A 275 -21.47 7.57 5.60
CA LEU A 275 -22.44 8.03 6.60
C LEU A 275 -22.94 6.89 7.49
N ARG A 276 -23.34 5.76 6.92
CA ARG A 276 -23.75 4.58 7.71
C ARG A 276 -22.62 4.00 8.55
N SER A 277 -21.38 4.11 8.08
CA SER A 277 -20.23 3.67 8.86
C SER A 277 -19.92 4.62 10.03
N MET A 278 -20.11 5.92 9.85
CA MET A 278 -20.02 6.94 10.90
C MET A 278 -21.09 6.72 11.98
N GLU A 279 -22.33 6.46 11.56
CA GLU A 279 -23.43 6.13 12.49
C GLU A 279 -23.11 4.88 13.31
N LYS A 280 -22.67 3.81 12.64
CA LYS A 280 -22.30 2.55 13.30
C LYS A 280 -21.19 2.70 14.33
N LEU A 281 -20.28 3.67 14.14
CA LEU A 281 -19.24 4.02 15.09
C LEU A 281 -19.71 5.01 16.17
N GLY A 282 -20.93 5.52 16.06
CA GLY A 282 -21.52 6.47 17.00
C GLY A 282 -21.04 7.91 16.84
N TYR A 283 -20.47 8.24 15.67
CA TYR A 283 -20.02 9.59 15.35
C TYR A 283 -21.18 10.50 14.96
N ILE A 284 -22.20 9.96 14.29
CA ILE A 284 -23.43 10.66 13.91
C ILE A 284 -24.63 9.79 14.27
N THR A 285 -25.81 10.40 14.31
CA THR A 285 -27.09 9.73 14.61
C THR A 285 -27.77 9.20 13.34
N GLU A 286 -28.75 8.30 13.50
CA GLU A 286 -29.60 7.80 12.40
C GLU A 286 -30.35 8.95 11.69
N ASP A 287 -30.82 9.95 12.46
CA ASP A 287 -31.50 11.13 11.93
C ASP A 287 -30.55 11.98 11.06
N GLU A 288 -29.30 12.11 11.46
CA GLU A 288 -28.28 12.81 10.66
C GLU A 288 -27.96 12.03 9.38
N VAL A 289 -27.84 10.69 9.41
CA VAL A 289 -27.68 9.90 8.19
C VAL A 289 -28.86 10.10 7.22
N ALA A 290 -30.08 10.17 7.73
CA ALA A 290 -31.27 10.32 6.91
C ALA A 290 -31.42 11.72 6.31
N SER A 291 -30.95 12.74 7.02
CA SER A 291 -31.07 14.14 6.61
C SER A 291 -29.87 14.70 5.84
N THR A 292 -28.70 14.02 5.89
CA THR A 292 -27.49 14.47 5.19
C THR A 292 -27.60 14.14 3.70
N GLU A 293 -27.66 15.17 2.89
CA GLU A 293 -27.64 15.09 1.44
C GLU A 293 -26.20 15.25 0.91
N MET A 294 -25.97 14.86 -0.34
CA MET A 294 -24.69 15.09 -1.02
C MET A 294 -24.43 16.61 -1.10
N PRO A 295 -23.25 17.09 -0.69
CA PRO A 295 -22.97 18.53 -0.69
C PRO A 295 -22.83 19.03 -2.13
N GLU A 296 -23.12 20.32 -2.31
CA GLU A 296 -22.80 21.02 -3.54
C GLU A 296 -21.28 21.24 -3.61
N VAL A 297 -20.73 20.88 -4.75
CA VAL A 297 -19.28 21.00 -5.01
C VAL A 297 -19.04 22.13 -5.96
N HIS A 298 -18.07 22.99 -5.67
CA HIS A 298 -17.66 24.04 -6.57
C HIS A 298 -17.17 23.45 -7.90
N LYS A 299 -17.51 24.07 -9.01
CA LYS A 299 -16.94 23.67 -10.30
C LYS A 299 -15.43 23.82 -10.23
N LYS A 300 -14.73 22.84 -10.83
CA LYS A 300 -13.28 22.97 -10.98
C LYS A 300 -12.97 24.34 -11.57
N PRO A 301 -12.10 25.16 -10.95
CA PRO A 301 -11.61 26.36 -11.58
C PRO A 301 -11.07 26.01 -12.96
N GLU A 302 -11.38 26.81 -13.97
CA GLU A 302 -10.70 26.66 -15.26
C GLU A 302 -9.21 26.81 -14.98
N ASP A 303 -8.47 25.74 -15.29
CA ASP A 303 -7.06 25.61 -14.87
C ASP A 303 -6.23 26.61 -15.71
N ASN A 304 -6.09 27.84 -15.20
CA ASN A 304 -5.28 28.87 -15.84
C ASN A 304 -3.80 28.47 -15.97
N GLN A 305 -3.36 27.38 -15.30
CA GLN A 305 -2.03 26.82 -15.44
C GLN A 305 -1.77 26.33 -16.88
N TYR A 306 -2.81 25.91 -17.56
CA TYR A 306 -2.77 25.50 -18.97
C TYR A 306 -3.40 26.56 -19.91
N ALA A 307 -3.59 27.81 -19.45
CA ALA A 307 -4.08 28.87 -20.30
C ALA A 307 -2.97 29.40 -21.21
N GLY A 308 -3.34 29.76 -22.41
CA GLY A 308 -2.45 30.31 -23.43
C GLY A 308 -1.48 29.27 -24.02
N GLN A 309 -0.52 29.73 -24.78
CA GLN A 309 0.36 28.91 -25.59
C GLN A 309 1.22 27.96 -24.72
N ASN A 310 1.77 28.42 -23.59
CA ASN A 310 2.57 27.57 -22.70
C ASN A 310 1.73 26.47 -22.07
N GLY A 311 0.49 26.74 -21.70
CA GLY A 311 -0.43 25.74 -21.21
C GLY A 311 -0.72 24.63 -22.22
N TYR A 312 -0.90 25.00 -23.48
CA TYR A 312 -1.06 24.04 -24.57
C TYR A 312 0.19 23.15 -24.74
N LEU A 313 1.40 23.73 -24.61
CA LEU A 313 2.66 22.96 -24.62
C LEU A 313 2.74 21.99 -23.44
N LEU A 314 2.43 22.45 -22.24
CA LEU A 314 2.42 21.61 -21.04
C LEU A 314 1.43 20.45 -21.16
N SER A 315 0.19 20.72 -21.65
CA SER A 315 -0.80 19.67 -21.87
C SER A 315 -0.35 18.63 -22.88
N THR A 316 0.36 19.07 -23.94
CA THR A 316 0.92 18.19 -24.98
C THR A 316 2.03 17.30 -24.38
N VAL A 317 2.95 17.87 -23.59
CA VAL A 317 4.01 17.13 -22.89
C VAL A 317 3.40 16.11 -21.90
N LEU A 318 2.37 16.52 -21.15
CA LEU A 318 1.67 15.64 -20.24
C LEU A 318 1.05 14.42 -20.94
N GLN A 319 0.39 14.64 -22.08
CA GLN A 319 -0.20 13.56 -22.87
C GLN A 319 0.87 12.60 -23.42
N GLU A 320 1.99 13.15 -23.91
CA GLU A 320 3.11 12.34 -24.40
C GLU A 320 3.69 11.46 -23.27
N LEU A 321 4.00 12.04 -22.11
CA LEU A 321 4.49 11.29 -20.95
C LEU A 321 3.52 10.20 -20.51
N LYS A 322 2.19 10.48 -20.51
CA LYS A 322 1.18 9.46 -20.23
C LYS A 322 1.19 8.34 -21.27
N SER A 323 1.41 8.67 -22.54
CA SER A 323 1.46 7.70 -23.64
C SER A 323 2.61 6.70 -23.50
N VAL A 324 3.74 7.14 -22.94
CA VAL A 324 4.91 6.30 -22.68
C VAL A 324 4.88 5.63 -21.29
N GLY A 325 3.80 5.81 -20.53
CA GLY A 325 3.50 5.02 -19.32
C GLY A 325 3.74 5.71 -17.98
N PHE A 326 4.07 7.01 -17.98
CA PHE A 326 4.07 7.78 -16.73
C PHE A 326 2.65 8.03 -16.24
N THR A 327 2.44 7.96 -14.94
CA THR A 327 1.20 8.43 -14.32
C THR A 327 1.28 9.92 -14.04
N GLU A 328 0.13 10.58 -14.00
CA GLU A 328 0.07 12.00 -13.66
C GLU A 328 0.68 12.31 -12.29
N ASP A 329 0.46 11.42 -11.32
CA ASP A 329 1.07 11.50 -9.99
C ASP A 329 2.60 11.48 -10.05
N GLN A 330 3.19 10.59 -10.86
CA GLN A 330 4.63 10.57 -11.07
C GLN A 330 5.16 11.86 -11.70
N ILE A 331 4.45 12.38 -12.69
CA ILE A 331 4.85 13.61 -13.41
C ILE A 331 4.80 14.81 -12.46
N ASN A 332 3.70 14.95 -11.70
CA ASN A 332 3.49 16.11 -10.83
C ASN A 332 4.39 16.14 -9.60
N ARG A 333 4.95 15.00 -9.20
CA ARG A 333 5.66 14.83 -7.91
C ARG A 333 7.07 14.27 -8.02
N GLY A 334 7.45 13.84 -9.21
CA GLY A 334 8.71 13.12 -9.41
C GLY A 334 9.96 14.02 -9.41
N GLY A 335 9.79 15.34 -9.45
CA GLY A 335 10.92 16.28 -9.51
C GLY A 335 11.76 16.11 -10.78
N TYR A 336 11.10 15.83 -11.90
CA TYR A 336 11.79 15.59 -13.17
C TYR A 336 12.16 16.90 -13.85
N ASP A 337 13.36 16.94 -14.44
CA ASP A 337 13.73 17.92 -15.46
C ASP A 337 13.32 17.34 -16.82
N ILE A 338 12.22 17.83 -17.38
CA ILE A 338 11.63 17.32 -18.62
C ILE A 338 12.05 18.22 -19.76
N VAL A 339 12.98 17.77 -20.60
CA VAL A 339 13.43 18.51 -21.79
C VAL A 339 12.55 18.13 -22.97
N SER A 340 11.80 19.08 -23.49
CA SER A 340 10.94 18.90 -24.66
C SER A 340 11.72 19.02 -25.98
N THR A 341 11.05 18.75 -27.09
CA THR A 341 11.60 18.99 -28.43
C THR A 341 11.28 20.38 -28.98
N PHE A 342 10.49 21.18 -28.23
CA PHE A 342 10.10 22.52 -28.64
C PHE A 342 11.29 23.48 -28.65
N ASP A 343 11.36 24.32 -29.67
CA ASP A 343 12.37 25.38 -29.82
C ASP A 343 11.70 26.73 -29.56
N GLU A 344 12.24 27.50 -28.60
CA GLU A 344 11.66 28.77 -28.16
C GLU A 344 11.48 29.74 -29.33
N GLY A 345 12.52 29.97 -30.15
CA GLY A 345 12.46 30.90 -31.28
C GLY A 345 11.51 30.41 -32.38
N ALA A 346 11.37 29.11 -32.59
CA ALA A 346 10.39 28.55 -33.52
C ALA A 346 8.96 28.72 -32.98
N MET A 347 8.78 28.60 -31.67
CA MET A 347 7.47 28.86 -31.03
C MET A 347 7.05 30.33 -31.13
N GLU A 348 7.96 31.26 -30.79
CA GLU A 348 7.72 32.70 -30.96
C GLU A 348 7.33 33.05 -32.41
N SER A 349 8.10 32.54 -33.38
CA SER A 349 7.80 32.75 -34.80
C SER A 349 6.45 32.17 -35.24
N ALA A 350 6.03 31.03 -34.62
CA ALA A 350 4.72 30.43 -34.90
C ALA A 350 3.59 31.33 -34.39
N VAL A 351 3.70 31.85 -33.15
CA VAL A 351 2.72 32.79 -32.57
C VAL A 351 2.64 34.08 -33.39
N GLU A 352 3.78 34.74 -33.64
CA GLU A 352 3.85 35.98 -34.46
C GLU A 352 3.22 35.80 -35.86
N THR A 353 3.43 34.61 -36.46
CA THR A 353 2.89 34.30 -37.78
C THR A 353 1.37 34.21 -37.74
N VAL A 354 0.81 33.59 -36.71
CA VAL A 354 -0.65 33.48 -36.57
C VAL A 354 -1.29 34.82 -36.21
N GLU A 355 -0.68 35.61 -35.31
CA GLU A 355 -1.14 36.93 -34.93
C GLU A 355 -1.09 37.92 -36.11
N ALA A 356 -0.17 37.75 -37.06
CA ALA A 356 -0.05 38.56 -38.26
C ALA A 356 -1.10 38.24 -39.36
N LEU A 357 -1.89 37.15 -39.15
CA LEU A 357 -2.94 36.81 -40.11
C LEU A 357 -4.07 37.88 -40.14
N PRO A 358 -4.72 38.09 -41.30
CA PRO A 358 -5.93 38.90 -41.34
C PRO A 358 -7.02 38.35 -40.44
N GLU A 359 -7.91 39.21 -39.94
CA GLU A 359 -9.08 38.80 -39.17
C GLU A 359 -9.84 37.66 -39.87
N LEU A 360 -9.96 36.53 -39.15
CA LEU A 360 -10.57 35.33 -39.69
C LEU A 360 -12.09 35.42 -39.63
N SER A 361 -12.79 34.75 -40.54
CA SER A 361 -14.23 34.62 -40.47
C SER A 361 -14.68 33.80 -39.28
N ASP A 362 -15.88 34.08 -38.74
CA ASP A 362 -16.46 33.34 -37.64
C ASP A 362 -16.40 31.83 -37.87
N GLY A 363 -15.90 31.09 -36.85
CA GLY A 363 -15.77 29.64 -36.87
C GLY A 363 -14.54 29.10 -37.63
N MET A 364 -13.63 29.97 -38.06
CA MET A 364 -12.32 29.55 -38.60
C MET A 364 -11.28 29.47 -37.49
N HIS A 365 -10.58 28.36 -37.41
CA HIS A 365 -9.48 28.12 -36.47
C HIS A 365 -8.19 27.90 -37.25
N VAL A 366 -7.08 28.37 -36.70
CA VAL A 366 -5.74 28.15 -37.27
C VAL A 366 -4.94 27.31 -36.33
N GLY A 367 -4.35 26.24 -36.85
CA GLY A 367 -3.36 25.44 -36.18
C GLY A 367 -2.05 25.40 -36.98
N LEU A 368 -0.92 25.39 -36.32
CA LEU A 368 0.38 25.27 -36.96
C LEU A 368 1.19 24.17 -36.23
N SER A 369 1.92 23.36 -37.02
CA SER A 369 2.88 22.41 -36.47
C SER A 369 4.12 22.39 -37.34
N SER A 370 5.28 22.46 -36.71
CA SER A 370 6.60 22.31 -37.33
C SER A 370 7.31 21.09 -36.72
N VAL A 371 7.82 20.22 -37.60
CA VAL A 371 8.45 18.97 -37.20
C VAL A 371 9.86 18.90 -37.81
N ASP A 372 10.84 18.52 -37.01
CA ASP A 372 12.19 18.24 -37.49
C ASP A 372 12.20 16.89 -38.26
N PRO A 373 12.47 16.91 -39.57
CA PRO A 373 12.41 15.69 -40.39
C PRO A 373 13.54 14.69 -40.05
N ALA A 374 14.59 15.10 -39.35
CA ALA A 374 15.68 14.22 -38.95
C ALA A 374 15.36 13.40 -37.71
N THR A 375 14.63 13.98 -36.77
CA THR A 375 14.31 13.36 -35.48
C THR A 375 12.86 12.93 -35.35
N GLY A 376 11.95 13.56 -36.11
CA GLY A 376 10.51 13.42 -35.94
C GLY A 376 9.94 14.23 -34.78
N GLY A 377 10.79 14.99 -34.07
CA GLY A 377 10.36 15.81 -32.93
C GLY A 377 9.56 17.03 -33.37
N VAL A 378 8.52 17.37 -32.62
CA VAL A 378 7.74 18.60 -32.83
C VAL A 378 8.56 19.78 -32.31
N VAL A 379 8.90 20.71 -33.18
CA VAL A 379 9.74 21.89 -32.89
C VAL A 379 8.91 23.08 -32.49
N ALA A 380 7.75 23.24 -33.13
CA ALA A 380 6.78 24.25 -32.77
C ALA A 380 5.34 23.75 -33.05
N ILE A 381 4.42 24.17 -32.19
CA ILE A 381 3.01 23.85 -32.33
C ILE A 381 2.15 25.02 -31.83
N TYR A 382 1.13 25.39 -32.57
CA TYR A 382 0.14 26.37 -32.17
C TYR A 382 -1.25 25.76 -32.33
N GLY A 383 -2.04 25.75 -31.28
CA GLY A 383 -3.38 25.14 -31.23
C GLY A 383 -4.54 26.11 -30.96
N GLY A 384 -4.24 27.39 -30.73
CA GLY A 384 -5.20 28.42 -30.35
C GLY A 384 -4.78 29.16 -29.08
N GLU A 385 -5.57 30.15 -28.69
CA GLU A 385 -5.37 30.92 -27.45
C GLU A 385 -6.15 30.34 -26.26
N ASP A 386 -7.07 29.38 -26.50
CA ASP A 386 -7.95 28.75 -25.49
C ASP A 386 -7.45 27.34 -25.10
#